data_041215e0de1a67806b777747d328ca3d
#
_entry.id   041215e0de1a67806b777747d328ca3d
#
_cell.length_a   1.000
_cell.length_b   1.000
_cell.length_c   1.000
_cell.angle_alpha   90.00
_cell.angle_beta   90.00
_cell.angle_gamma   90.00
#
_symmetry.space_group_name_H-M   'P 1'
#
loop_
_entity.id
_entity.type
_entity.pdbx_description
1 polymer ?
#
loop_
_entity_poly.entity_id
_entity_poly.type
_entity_poly.pdbx_seq_one_letter_code
_entity_poly.pdbx_strand_id
1 'polypeptide(L)'
;MAEKNATLADRHEAYLELDVGKQTHWAYAVDSAGTVLLSRRVANTEAGLDEVIAECPDDTLVVVDQRRNIGALAIRRARAAGRPVSYLPGSAESELAKGFPGIAKTDAKDAQVIARVALGMPQTLRPVPEGDPALDGARIMSAQVAQVQKDRTACANALRSRLLESCPAFERACEMTAPWCAGMLSELGGPWNMLDAGRERFCAASHKHGASRGQRDRLWDAISGERPHEQAVAAEMRYVKHFAGRIAADNQEEAMLEEAIAESLSGNADFANLQTIPGIGPRTAAQLVVSVDISQFDSHDKLASYCGLAPSTQRSGTSVNYDKGHRGGNKPLKNLLVFSCNSLGRSKSYYGEYLRRCLGRGMKRRCALKATARKRMKVIYAVMRDGTPYSA
;
A
#
# COMPACT_ATOMS: atom_id res chain seq x y z
N MET A 1 11.92 -17.36 -19.95
CA MET A 1 12.20 -16.93 -18.55
C MET A 1 13.70 -16.96 -18.18
N ALA A 2 14.56 -17.63 -18.91
CA ALA A 2 16.01 -17.61 -18.68
C ALA A 2 16.72 -16.33 -19.20
N GLU A 3 16.20 -15.69 -20.23
CA GLU A 3 16.82 -14.49 -20.82
C GLU A 3 16.71 -13.20 -19.98
N LYS A 4 15.70 -13.07 -19.11
CA LYS A 4 15.55 -11.85 -18.28
C LYS A 4 16.49 -11.77 -17.07
N ASN A 5 17.17 -12.86 -16.69
CA ASN A 5 18.15 -12.86 -15.60
C ASN A 5 19.61 -12.72 -16.08
N ALA A 6 19.87 -12.78 -17.39
CA ALA A 6 21.21 -12.68 -17.96
C ALA A 6 21.83 -11.27 -17.76
N THR A 7 21.02 -10.22 -17.83
CA THR A 7 21.48 -8.82 -17.80
C THR A 7 22.11 -8.34 -16.48
N LEU A 8 21.91 -9.04 -15.36
CA LEU A 8 22.53 -8.68 -14.07
C LEU A 8 23.78 -9.50 -13.73
N ALA A 9 24.00 -10.62 -14.41
CA ALA A 9 25.18 -11.45 -14.26
C ALA A 9 26.32 -10.98 -15.18
N ASP A 10 26.01 -10.16 -16.20
CA ASP A 10 26.99 -9.63 -17.12
C ASP A 10 27.78 -8.51 -16.44
N ARG A 11 29.10 -8.54 -16.58
CA ARG A 11 29.97 -7.47 -16.12
C ARG A 11 29.89 -6.31 -17.12
N HIS A 12 29.47 -5.15 -16.61
CA HIS A 12 29.47 -3.89 -17.37
C HIS A 12 30.85 -3.24 -17.37
N GLU A 13 31.10 -2.41 -18.37
CA GLU A 13 32.34 -1.63 -18.45
C GLU A 13 32.44 -0.62 -17.31
N ALA A 14 31.30 -0.07 -16.89
CA ALA A 14 31.22 0.85 -15.76
C ALA A 14 29.92 0.71 -14.97
N TYR A 15 29.94 1.26 -13.76
CA TYR A 15 28.80 1.32 -12.84
C TYR A 15 28.64 2.76 -12.38
N LEU A 16 27.53 3.40 -12.73
CA LEU A 16 27.17 4.76 -12.32
C LEU A 16 26.09 4.68 -11.24
N GLU A 17 26.44 5.05 -10.04
CA GLU A 17 25.48 5.21 -8.95
C GLU A 17 25.01 6.67 -8.85
N LEU A 18 23.71 6.84 -8.62
CA LEU A 18 23.07 8.11 -8.36
C LEU A 18 22.36 8.03 -7.01
N ASP A 19 23.00 8.60 -5.96
CA ASP A 19 22.36 8.83 -4.67
C ASP A 19 21.37 9.99 -4.83
N VAL A 20 20.07 9.65 -4.89
CA VAL A 20 19.07 10.57 -5.41
C VAL A 20 18.57 11.55 -4.34
N GLY A 21 18.69 12.83 -4.62
CA GLY A 21 18.18 13.93 -3.82
C GLY A 21 17.16 14.78 -4.57
N LYS A 22 16.41 15.59 -3.84
CA LYS A 22 15.32 16.41 -4.41
C LYS A 22 15.82 17.45 -5.42
N GLN A 23 16.90 18.15 -5.10
CA GLN A 23 17.46 19.22 -5.93
C GLN A 23 18.71 18.77 -6.68
N THR A 24 19.52 17.97 -6.05
CA THR A 24 20.76 17.43 -6.58
C THR A 24 20.92 15.96 -6.20
N HIS A 25 21.60 15.22 -7.05
CA HIS A 25 22.07 13.88 -6.80
C HIS A 25 23.57 13.89 -6.52
N TRP A 26 24.09 12.87 -5.87
CA TRP A 26 25.52 12.59 -5.93
C TRP A 26 25.75 11.49 -6.95
N ALA A 27 26.53 11.78 -7.99
CA ALA A 27 26.93 10.79 -8.99
C ALA A 27 28.31 10.25 -8.65
N TYR A 28 28.43 8.93 -8.64
CA TYR A 28 29.69 8.22 -8.42
C TYR A 28 29.81 7.09 -9.43
N ALA A 29 30.82 7.15 -10.29
CA ALA A 29 31.04 6.10 -11.27
C ALA A 29 32.41 5.44 -11.10
N VAL A 30 32.42 4.12 -11.30
CA VAL A 30 33.63 3.30 -11.33
C VAL A 30 33.65 2.43 -12.59
N ASP A 31 34.85 2.16 -13.11
CA ASP A 31 35.04 1.16 -14.15
C ASP A 31 34.99 -0.28 -13.59
N SER A 32 35.10 -1.27 -14.47
CA SER A 32 35.12 -2.69 -14.11
C SER A 32 36.31 -3.12 -13.25
N ALA A 33 37.37 -2.30 -13.20
CA ALA A 33 38.55 -2.51 -12.35
C ALA A 33 38.40 -1.82 -10.97
N GLY A 34 37.33 -1.01 -10.76
CA GLY A 34 37.11 -0.26 -9.56
C GLY A 34 37.75 1.12 -9.51
N THR A 35 38.31 1.59 -10.65
CA THR A 35 38.88 2.93 -10.78
C THR A 35 37.78 3.96 -10.85
N VAL A 36 37.88 5.03 -10.07
CA VAL A 36 36.88 6.09 -10.04
C VAL A 36 36.93 6.90 -11.34
N LEU A 37 35.84 6.91 -12.08
CA LEU A 37 35.68 7.70 -13.29
C LEU A 37 35.17 9.12 -12.97
N LEU A 38 34.20 9.23 -12.05
CA LEU A 38 33.69 10.53 -11.59
C LEU A 38 33.13 10.42 -10.16
N SER A 39 33.13 11.56 -9.45
CA SER A 39 32.47 11.70 -8.16
C SER A 39 32.10 13.17 -7.98
N ARG A 40 30.85 13.54 -8.21
CA ARG A 40 30.38 14.93 -8.16
C ARG A 40 28.89 15.07 -7.93
N ARG A 41 28.47 16.26 -7.53
CA ARG A 41 27.07 16.63 -7.49
C ARG A 41 26.52 16.87 -8.90
N VAL A 42 25.28 16.43 -9.12
CA VAL A 42 24.55 16.59 -10.38
C VAL A 42 23.20 17.21 -10.08
N ALA A 43 22.76 18.20 -10.84
CA ALA A 43 21.44 18.77 -10.69
C ALA A 43 20.35 17.73 -11.05
N ASN A 44 19.27 17.70 -10.29
CA ASN A 44 18.11 16.85 -10.63
C ASN A 44 17.31 17.49 -11.77
N THR A 45 17.91 17.59 -12.93
CA THR A 45 17.36 18.09 -14.20
C THR A 45 17.70 17.12 -15.32
N GLU A 46 16.93 17.16 -16.41
CA GLU A 46 17.20 16.31 -17.56
C GLU A 46 18.62 16.56 -18.11
N ALA A 47 18.99 17.83 -18.31
CA ALA A 47 20.32 18.20 -18.83
C ALA A 47 21.47 17.73 -17.93
N GLY A 48 21.35 17.91 -16.59
CA GLY A 48 22.40 17.46 -15.67
C GLY A 48 22.56 15.95 -15.61
N LEU A 49 21.45 15.23 -15.70
CA LEU A 49 21.47 13.77 -15.74
C LEU A 49 22.01 13.25 -17.08
N ASP A 50 21.61 13.85 -18.20
CA ASP A 50 22.13 13.48 -19.51
C ASP A 50 23.63 13.69 -19.62
N GLU A 51 24.13 14.83 -19.11
CA GLU A 51 25.56 15.15 -19.07
C GLU A 51 26.35 14.04 -18.33
N VAL A 52 25.95 13.71 -17.11
CA VAL A 52 26.67 12.71 -16.30
C VAL A 52 26.58 11.29 -16.87
N ILE A 53 25.47 10.93 -17.49
CA ILE A 53 25.30 9.63 -18.14
C ILE A 53 26.17 9.54 -19.40
N ALA A 54 26.30 10.64 -20.16
CA ALA A 54 27.14 10.70 -21.37
C ALA A 54 28.63 10.68 -21.06
N GLU A 55 29.07 11.09 -19.88
CA GLU A 55 30.48 11.01 -19.45
C GLU A 55 30.91 9.54 -19.18
N CYS A 56 29.98 8.62 -19.00
CA CYS A 56 30.27 7.21 -18.74
C CYS A 56 30.31 6.38 -20.04
N PRO A 57 31.05 5.27 -20.07
CA PRO A 57 31.05 4.32 -21.18
C PRO A 57 29.67 3.87 -21.61
N ASP A 58 29.54 3.40 -22.86
CA ASP A 58 28.23 2.99 -23.38
C ASP A 58 27.65 1.79 -22.65
N ASP A 59 28.46 0.83 -22.24
CA ASP A 59 28.01 -0.27 -21.38
C ASP A 59 28.14 0.09 -19.89
N THR A 60 27.36 1.09 -19.44
CA THR A 60 27.30 1.48 -18.03
C THR A 60 25.99 1.04 -17.41
N LEU A 61 26.04 0.27 -16.31
CA LEU A 61 24.89 -0.01 -15.46
C LEU A 61 24.63 1.21 -14.57
N VAL A 62 23.46 1.81 -14.71
CA VAL A 62 23.00 2.88 -13.82
C VAL A 62 22.30 2.27 -12.61
N VAL A 63 22.77 2.64 -11.42
CA VAL A 63 22.20 2.16 -10.14
C VAL A 63 21.61 3.33 -9.37
N VAL A 64 20.44 3.15 -8.79
CA VAL A 64 19.79 4.16 -7.93
C VAL A 64 19.43 3.52 -6.58
N ASP A 65 19.42 4.29 -5.51
CA ASP A 65 18.94 3.88 -4.19
C ASP A 65 17.41 3.89 -4.12
N GLN A 66 16.77 4.82 -4.84
CA GLN A 66 15.31 4.96 -4.89
C GLN A 66 14.79 4.94 -6.33
N ARG A 67 13.94 3.97 -6.64
CA ARG A 67 13.33 3.84 -7.97
C ARG A 67 12.06 4.68 -8.18
N ARG A 68 11.55 5.34 -7.17
CA ARG A 68 10.32 6.15 -7.22
C ARG A 68 10.58 7.56 -6.69
N ASN A 69 9.62 8.45 -6.92
CA ASN A 69 9.69 9.83 -6.46
C ASN A 69 10.93 10.54 -7.04
N ILE A 70 11.90 10.88 -6.20
CA ILE A 70 13.10 11.64 -6.61
C ILE A 70 14.03 10.88 -7.56
N GLY A 71 14.02 9.53 -7.55
CA GLY A 71 14.81 8.71 -8.48
C GLY A 71 14.16 8.48 -9.84
N ALA A 72 12.89 8.83 -10.03
CA ALA A 72 12.16 8.53 -11.25
C ALA A 72 12.72 9.25 -12.49
N LEU A 73 13.21 10.48 -12.34
CA LEU A 73 13.82 11.23 -13.44
C LEU A 73 15.13 10.58 -13.88
N ALA A 74 16.00 10.22 -12.94
CA ALA A 74 17.26 9.55 -13.22
C ALA A 74 17.07 8.23 -14.01
N ILE A 75 16.11 7.41 -13.59
CA ILE A 75 15.76 6.17 -14.30
C ILE A 75 15.27 6.46 -15.72
N ARG A 76 14.43 7.46 -15.91
CA ARG A 76 13.90 7.85 -17.22
C ARG A 76 15.00 8.31 -18.17
N ARG A 77 15.95 9.14 -17.67
CA ARG A 77 17.07 9.64 -18.49
C ARG A 77 18.07 8.54 -18.84
N ALA A 78 18.40 7.67 -17.87
CA ALA A 78 19.25 6.51 -18.12
C ALA A 78 18.68 5.60 -19.23
N ARG A 79 17.37 5.32 -19.17
CA ARG A 79 16.72 4.52 -20.20
C ARG A 79 16.66 5.21 -21.56
N ALA A 80 16.41 6.52 -21.58
CA ALA A 80 16.43 7.30 -22.81
C ALA A 80 17.80 7.27 -23.49
N ALA A 81 18.87 7.15 -22.68
CA ALA A 81 20.25 6.94 -23.17
C ALA A 81 20.59 5.46 -23.46
N GLY A 82 19.62 4.55 -23.43
CA GLY A 82 19.83 3.11 -23.68
C GLY A 82 20.59 2.36 -22.57
N ARG A 83 20.73 2.96 -21.38
CA ARG A 83 21.48 2.36 -20.28
C ARG A 83 20.61 1.37 -19.49
N PRO A 84 21.16 0.18 -19.12
CA PRO A 84 20.49 -0.71 -18.17
C PRO A 84 20.39 -0.03 -16.79
N VAL A 85 19.26 -0.25 -16.09
CA VAL A 85 19.00 0.39 -14.79
C VAL A 85 18.67 -0.65 -13.75
N SER A 86 19.34 -0.56 -12.61
CA SER A 86 19.08 -1.37 -11.42
C SER A 86 18.92 -0.48 -10.18
N TYR A 87 18.46 -1.08 -9.10
CA TYR A 87 18.42 -0.40 -7.82
C TYR A 87 18.91 -1.32 -6.69
N LEU A 88 19.47 -0.73 -5.65
CA LEU A 88 19.83 -1.44 -4.43
C LEU A 88 18.67 -1.31 -3.42
N PRO A 89 18.04 -2.42 -2.98
CA PRO A 89 17.01 -2.34 -1.95
C PRO A 89 17.57 -1.77 -0.64
N GLY A 90 16.88 -0.78 -0.03
CA GLY A 90 17.37 -0.08 1.17
C GLY A 90 17.63 -0.98 2.39
N SER A 91 17.01 -2.17 2.46
CA SER A 91 17.36 -3.18 3.46
C SER A 91 18.75 -3.80 3.21
N ALA A 92 19.11 -4.02 1.95
CA ALA A 92 20.43 -4.52 1.58
C ALA A 92 21.48 -3.42 1.74
N GLU A 93 21.19 -2.20 1.33
CA GLU A 93 22.04 -1.03 1.54
C GLU A 93 22.42 -0.85 3.01
N SER A 94 21.42 -0.83 3.92
CA SER A 94 21.64 -0.69 5.36
C SER A 94 22.52 -1.79 5.99
N GLU A 95 22.41 -3.02 5.48
CA GLU A 95 23.27 -4.13 5.95
C GLU A 95 24.70 -4.06 5.38
N LEU A 96 24.82 -3.73 4.10
CA LEU A 96 26.11 -3.66 3.42
C LEU A 96 26.93 -2.44 3.86
N ALA A 97 26.29 -1.30 4.12
CA ALA A 97 26.95 -0.10 4.63
C ALA A 97 27.71 -0.33 5.95
N LYS A 98 27.27 -1.29 6.79
CA LYS A 98 27.96 -1.65 8.03
C LYS A 98 29.35 -2.28 7.80
N GLY A 99 29.59 -2.84 6.64
CA GLY A 99 30.88 -3.45 6.26
C GLY A 99 31.94 -2.44 5.80
N PHE A 100 31.56 -1.18 5.58
CA PHE A 100 32.48 -0.16 5.11
C PHE A 100 32.96 0.74 6.26
N PRO A 101 34.27 0.99 6.41
CA PRO A 101 34.80 1.77 7.51
C PRO A 101 34.43 3.26 7.40
N GLY A 102 34.13 3.86 8.56
CA GLY A 102 33.91 5.30 8.75
C GLY A 102 32.52 5.62 9.32
N ILE A 103 32.48 6.56 10.27
CA ILE A 103 31.29 6.94 11.05
C ILE A 103 30.48 8.05 10.36
N ALA A 104 31.09 8.84 9.46
CA ALA A 104 30.42 9.95 8.81
C ALA A 104 29.51 9.45 7.67
N LYS A 105 28.21 9.79 7.76
CA LYS A 105 27.25 9.58 6.69
C LYS A 105 27.28 10.81 5.77
N THR A 106 27.64 10.64 4.51
CA THR A 106 27.62 11.67 3.47
C THR A 106 27.13 11.06 2.16
N ASP A 107 26.43 11.84 1.35
CA ASP A 107 25.92 11.41 0.04
C ASP A 107 27.03 10.79 -0.83
N ALA A 108 28.22 11.40 -0.82
CA ALA A 108 29.39 10.90 -1.55
C ALA A 108 29.83 9.50 -1.10
N LYS A 109 29.71 9.20 0.21
CA LYS A 109 30.09 7.90 0.76
C LYS A 109 29.02 6.87 0.49
N ASP A 110 27.76 7.25 0.62
CA ASP A 110 26.63 6.36 0.34
C ASP A 110 26.67 5.96 -1.14
N ALA A 111 26.88 6.90 -2.07
CA ALA A 111 27.09 6.64 -3.50
C ALA A 111 28.30 5.72 -3.78
N GLN A 112 29.44 5.96 -3.12
CA GLN A 112 30.62 5.11 -3.24
C GLN A 112 30.35 3.66 -2.79
N VAL A 113 29.64 3.48 -1.68
CA VAL A 113 29.28 2.14 -1.16
C VAL A 113 28.42 1.40 -2.17
N ILE A 114 27.38 2.05 -2.69
CA ILE A 114 26.45 1.44 -3.63
C ILE A 114 27.14 1.07 -4.95
N ALA A 115 27.99 1.95 -5.50
CA ALA A 115 28.75 1.65 -6.71
C ALA A 115 29.72 0.45 -6.53
N ARG A 116 30.39 0.38 -5.38
CA ARG A 116 31.26 -0.77 -5.06
C ARG A 116 30.48 -2.06 -4.82
N VAL A 117 29.29 -1.97 -4.25
CA VAL A 117 28.37 -3.12 -4.12
C VAL A 117 27.90 -3.57 -5.51
N ALA A 118 27.58 -2.64 -6.40
CA ALA A 118 27.19 -2.97 -7.78
C ALA A 118 28.30 -3.74 -8.51
N LEU A 119 29.54 -3.31 -8.35
CA LEU A 119 30.70 -3.96 -8.95
C LEU A 119 31.01 -5.33 -8.30
N GLY A 120 31.01 -5.42 -6.97
CA GLY A 120 31.47 -6.61 -6.23
C GLY A 120 30.38 -7.64 -5.91
N MET A 121 29.12 -7.21 -5.84
CA MET A 121 27.96 -8.02 -5.43
C MET A 121 26.74 -7.76 -6.32
N PRO A 122 26.83 -7.91 -7.67
CA PRO A 122 25.74 -7.58 -8.58
C PRO A 122 24.43 -8.36 -8.28
N GLN A 123 24.55 -9.54 -7.64
CA GLN A 123 23.38 -10.34 -7.21
C GLN A 123 22.51 -9.65 -6.14
N THR A 124 22.97 -8.60 -5.48
CA THR A 124 22.21 -7.82 -4.50
C THR A 124 21.34 -6.77 -5.17
N LEU A 125 21.67 -6.38 -6.39
CA LEU A 125 20.91 -5.45 -7.19
C LEU A 125 19.61 -6.10 -7.70
N ARG A 126 18.64 -5.25 -8.00
CA ARG A 126 17.39 -5.64 -8.63
C ARG A 126 17.19 -4.81 -9.89
N PRO A 127 16.87 -5.43 -11.04
CA PRO A 127 16.58 -4.67 -12.25
C PRO A 127 15.36 -3.78 -12.00
N VAL A 128 15.36 -2.60 -12.56
CA VAL A 128 14.17 -1.77 -12.62
C VAL A 128 13.34 -2.29 -13.80
N PRO A 129 12.13 -2.85 -13.59
CA PRO A 129 11.28 -3.33 -14.68
C PRO A 129 10.98 -2.22 -15.68
N GLU A 130 10.82 -2.55 -16.95
CA GLU A 130 10.28 -1.61 -17.93
C GLU A 130 8.93 -1.09 -17.47
N GLY A 131 8.67 0.19 -17.74
CA GLY A 131 7.40 0.82 -17.33
C GLY A 131 6.24 0.20 -18.09
N ASP A 132 5.22 -0.22 -17.36
CA ASP A 132 3.90 -0.54 -17.90
C ASP A 132 2.99 0.66 -17.58
N PRO A 133 2.56 1.45 -18.60
CA PRO A 133 1.73 2.64 -18.36
C PRO A 133 0.43 2.34 -17.61
N ALA A 134 -0.20 1.18 -17.87
CA ALA A 134 -1.40 0.76 -17.18
C ALA A 134 -1.12 0.48 -15.70
N LEU A 135 -0.03 -0.23 -15.42
CA LEU A 135 0.40 -0.53 -14.05
C LEU A 135 0.86 0.74 -13.31
N ASP A 136 1.53 1.64 -13.98
CA ASP A 136 1.96 2.92 -13.38
C ASP A 136 0.77 3.83 -13.11
N GLY A 137 -0.21 3.91 -14.01
CA GLY A 137 -1.48 4.58 -13.79
C GLY A 137 -2.24 3.99 -12.60
N ALA A 138 -2.38 2.66 -12.54
CA ALA A 138 -3.01 1.96 -11.42
C ALA A 138 -2.28 2.22 -10.08
N ARG A 139 -0.95 2.37 -10.08
CA ARG A 139 -0.17 2.73 -8.88
C ARG A 139 -0.48 4.13 -8.38
N ILE A 140 -0.58 5.11 -9.29
CA ILE A 140 -0.92 6.50 -8.94
C ILE A 140 -2.32 6.54 -8.34
N MET A 141 -3.31 5.93 -8.99
CA MET A 141 -4.67 5.86 -8.48
C MET A 141 -4.76 5.10 -7.14
N SER A 142 -4.00 4.02 -6.95
CA SER A 142 -3.95 3.31 -5.66
C SER A 142 -3.37 4.17 -4.53
N ALA A 143 -2.40 5.03 -4.82
CA ALA A 143 -1.87 5.98 -3.85
C ALA A 143 -2.91 7.06 -3.49
N GLN A 144 -3.70 7.51 -4.47
CA GLN A 144 -4.83 8.42 -4.26
C GLN A 144 -5.91 7.77 -3.39
N VAL A 145 -6.30 6.51 -3.66
CA VAL A 145 -7.23 5.75 -2.79
C VAL A 145 -6.74 5.72 -1.34
N ALA A 146 -5.45 5.45 -1.12
CA ALA A 146 -4.89 5.44 0.23
C ALA A 146 -4.99 6.80 0.93
N GLN A 147 -4.82 7.91 0.19
CA GLN A 147 -4.97 9.27 0.73
C GLN A 147 -6.44 9.57 1.05
N VAL A 148 -7.36 9.26 0.14
CA VAL A 148 -8.81 9.43 0.33
C VAL A 148 -9.29 8.67 1.58
N GLN A 149 -8.85 7.43 1.77
CA GLN A 149 -9.18 6.64 2.98
C GLN A 149 -8.65 7.27 4.26
N LYS A 150 -7.46 7.87 4.22
CA LYS A 150 -6.87 8.58 5.36
C LYS A 150 -7.68 9.82 5.71
N ASP A 151 -8.05 10.62 4.71
CA ASP A 151 -8.82 11.85 4.89
C ASP A 151 -10.22 11.56 5.39
N ARG A 152 -10.89 10.53 4.84
CA ARG A 152 -12.17 10.03 5.34
C ARG A 152 -12.09 9.60 6.81
N THR A 153 -11.01 8.91 7.20
CA THR A 153 -10.81 8.51 8.60
C THR A 153 -10.63 9.71 9.51
N ALA A 154 -9.89 10.74 9.08
CA ALA A 154 -9.72 11.97 9.82
C ALA A 154 -11.06 12.71 9.99
N CYS A 155 -11.86 12.82 8.93
CA CYS A 155 -13.22 13.40 8.98
C CYS A 155 -14.14 12.62 9.92
N ALA A 156 -14.11 11.28 9.87
CA ALA A 156 -14.91 10.43 10.76
C ALA A 156 -14.51 10.60 12.24
N ASN A 157 -13.22 10.73 12.53
CA ASN A 157 -12.73 10.97 13.89
C ASN A 157 -13.14 12.36 14.41
N ALA A 158 -13.14 13.38 13.55
CA ALA A 158 -13.64 14.71 13.88
C ALA A 158 -15.13 14.68 14.23
N LEU A 159 -15.95 13.96 13.44
CA LEU A 159 -17.37 13.76 13.75
C LEU A 159 -17.58 13.00 15.07
N ARG A 160 -16.84 11.92 15.29
CA ARG A 160 -16.91 11.15 16.53
C ARG A 160 -16.63 12.01 17.75
N SER A 161 -15.54 12.77 17.71
CA SER A 161 -15.17 13.67 18.81
C SER A 161 -16.32 14.64 19.14
N ARG A 162 -16.90 15.27 18.12
CA ARG A 162 -18.01 16.21 18.33
C ARG A 162 -19.27 15.52 18.85
N LEU A 163 -19.66 14.38 18.26
CA LEU A 163 -20.87 13.66 18.67
C LEU A 163 -20.73 12.99 20.03
N LEU A 164 -19.53 12.62 20.47
CA LEU A 164 -19.30 12.15 21.85
C LEU A 164 -19.57 13.23 22.90
N GLU A 165 -19.36 14.50 22.56
CA GLU A 165 -19.66 15.62 23.45
C GLU A 165 -21.15 15.94 23.49
N SER A 166 -21.86 15.79 22.37
CA SER A 166 -23.26 16.23 22.23
C SER A 166 -24.27 15.11 22.37
N CYS A 167 -24.03 13.93 21.81
CA CYS A 167 -24.96 12.79 21.84
C CYS A 167 -24.19 11.45 21.74
N PRO A 168 -23.59 10.97 22.85
CA PRO A 168 -22.80 9.74 22.87
C PRO A 168 -23.56 8.48 22.43
N ALA A 169 -24.88 8.43 22.66
CA ALA A 169 -25.72 7.31 22.25
C ALA A 169 -25.81 7.23 20.72
N PHE A 170 -25.97 8.37 20.06
CA PHE A 170 -25.99 8.47 18.60
C PHE A 170 -24.62 8.13 18.00
N GLU A 171 -23.53 8.63 18.59
CA GLU A 171 -22.17 8.29 18.13
C GLU A 171 -21.94 6.77 18.11
N ARG A 172 -22.32 6.08 19.20
CA ARG A 172 -22.19 4.61 19.29
C ARG A 172 -23.02 3.85 18.27
N ALA A 173 -24.17 4.40 17.89
CA ALA A 173 -25.08 3.79 16.91
C ALA A 173 -24.67 4.08 15.44
N CYS A 174 -23.85 5.12 15.21
CA CYS A 174 -23.47 5.62 13.89
C CYS A 174 -22.33 4.81 13.24
N GLU A 175 -22.53 4.41 12.00
CA GLU A 175 -21.50 3.85 11.13
C GLU A 175 -20.92 4.95 10.22
N MET A 176 -20.23 5.94 10.80
CA MET A 176 -19.91 7.24 10.17
C MET A 176 -19.24 7.17 8.80
N THR A 177 -18.43 6.13 8.55
CA THR A 177 -17.75 5.94 7.25
C THR A 177 -18.60 5.20 6.23
N ALA A 178 -19.75 4.64 6.64
CA ALA A 178 -20.64 3.97 5.71
C ALA A 178 -21.33 4.98 4.78
N PRO A 179 -21.44 4.70 3.46
CA PRO A 179 -22.03 5.64 2.49
C PRO A 179 -23.43 6.14 2.89
N TRP A 180 -24.28 5.23 3.36
CA TRP A 180 -25.64 5.58 3.80
C TRP A 180 -25.65 6.56 4.99
N CYS A 181 -24.74 6.37 5.94
CA CYS A 181 -24.66 7.18 7.14
C CYS A 181 -24.09 8.57 6.82
N ALA A 182 -23.03 8.63 6.06
CA ALA A 182 -22.44 9.89 5.60
C ALA A 182 -23.42 10.71 4.75
N GLY A 183 -24.15 10.08 3.83
CA GLY A 183 -25.19 10.72 3.04
C GLY A 183 -26.33 11.28 3.89
N MET A 184 -26.85 10.52 4.82
CA MET A 184 -27.90 10.94 5.76
C MET A 184 -27.44 12.12 6.63
N LEU A 185 -26.24 12.05 7.22
CA LEU A 185 -25.67 13.12 8.04
C LEU A 185 -25.42 14.40 7.23
N SER A 186 -24.97 14.26 5.99
CA SER A 186 -24.78 15.37 5.06
C SER A 186 -26.08 16.08 4.72
N GLU A 187 -27.19 15.35 4.55
CA GLU A 187 -28.50 15.90 4.23
C GLU A 187 -29.18 16.51 5.47
N LEU A 188 -29.30 15.77 6.54
CA LEU A 188 -30.07 16.17 7.73
C LEU A 188 -29.26 16.97 8.75
N GLY A 189 -27.95 16.74 8.85
CA GLY A 189 -27.11 17.28 9.91
C GLY A 189 -26.99 16.33 11.10
N GLY A 190 -26.80 16.89 12.30
CA GLY A 190 -26.62 16.14 13.54
C GLY A 190 -27.94 15.59 14.15
N PRO A 191 -27.82 14.87 15.29
CA PRO A 191 -28.94 14.22 15.95
C PRO A 191 -30.11 15.17 16.27
N TRP A 192 -29.81 16.40 16.67
CA TRP A 192 -30.81 17.40 17.02
C TRP A 192 -31.65 17.86 15.84
N ASN A 193 -31.03 18.03 14.68
CA ASN A 193 -31.72 18.36 13.44
C ASN A 193 -32.62 17.23 12.96
N MET A 194 -32.21 15.98 13.22
CA MET A 194 -32.99 14.80 12.90
C MET A 194 -34.24 14.71 13.77
N LEU A 195 -34.11 15.00 15.10
CA LEU A 195 -35.26 15.09 16.01
C LEU A 195 -36.22 16.18 15.57
N ASP A 196 -35.71 17.37 15.27
CA ASP A 196 -36.50 18.54 14.86
C ASP A 196 -37.22 18.29 13.53
N ALA A 197 -36.57 17.58 12.59
CA ALA A 197 -37.19 17.17 11.33
C ALA A 197 -38.33 16.14 11.50
N GLY A 198 -38.35 15.43 12.61
CA GLY A 198 -39.30 14.38 12.89
C GLY A 198 -38.96 13.02 12.28
N ARG A 199 -39.57 11.96 12.88
CA ARG A 199 -39.26 10.56 12.53
C ARG A 199 -39.52 10.23 11.06
N GLU A 200 -40.59 10.77 10.50
CA GLU A 200 -40.96 10.50 9.09
C GLU A 200 -39.89 10.99 8.12
N ARG A 201 -39.49 12.26 8.25
CA ARG A 201 -38.44 12.84 7.39
C ARG A 201 -37.08 12.19 7.61
N PHE A 202 -36.74 11.87 8.86
CA PHE A 202 -35.54 11.09 9.18
C PHE A 202 -35.52 9.73 8.48
N CYS A 203 -36.67 8.97 8.59
CA CYS A 203 -36.78 7.66 7.95
C CYS A 203 -36.71 7.75 6.41
N ALA A 204 -37.34 8.75 5.81
CA ALA A 204 -37.31 8.97 4.36
C ALA A 204 -35.90 9.26 3.87
N ALA A 205 -35.20 10.22 4.50
CA ALA A 205 -33.82 10.57 4.13
C ALA A 205 -32.86 9.39 4.34
N SER A 206 -32.95 8.72 5.49
CA SER A 206 -32.09 7.55 5.78
C SER A 206 -32.32 6.40 4.79
N HIS A 207 -33.58 6.16 4.38
CA HIS A 207 -33.91 5.15 3.37
C HIS A 207 -33.37 5.51 2.00
N LYS A 208 -33.51 6.76 1.59
CA LYS A 208 -32.95 7.31 0.34
C LYS A 208 -31.45 7.03 0.20
N HIS A 209 -30.72 7.11 1.32
CA HIS A 209 -29.29 6.82 1.37
C HIS A 209 -28.96 5.34 1.60
N GLY A 210 -29.95 4.44 1.65
CA GLY A 210 -29.74 2.99 1.72
C GLY A 210 -29.67 2.40 3.13
N ALA A 211 -30.07 3.14 4.17
CA ALA A 211 -30.16 2.60 5.51
C ALA A 211 -31.26 1.53 5.64
N SER A 212 -30.93 0.39 6.22
CA SER A 212 -31.89 -0.65 6.55
C SER A 212 -32.84 -0.19 7.67
N ARG A 213 -33.99 -0.86 7.80
CA ARG A 213 -34.95 -0.56 8.87
C ARG A 213 -34.30 -0.65 10.26
N GLY A 214 -33.53 -1.71 10.51
CA GLY A 214 -32.90 -1.88 11.83
C GLY A 214 -31.83 -0.82 12.14
N GLN A 215 -31.15 -0.28 11.12
CA GLN A 215 -30.22 0.83 11.28
C GLN A 215 -30.97 2.13 11.63
N ARG A 216 -32.06 2.41 10.93
CA ARG A 216 -32.93 3.59 11.20
C ARG A 216 -33.53 3.55 12.61
N ASP A 217 -34.09 2.41 13.00
CA ASP A 217 -34.68 2.25 14.33
C ASP A 217 -33.65 2.46 15.44
N ARG A 218 -32.46 1.83 15.33
CA ARG A 218 -31.34 2.03 16.29
C ARG A 218 -30.90 3.48 16.41
N LEU A 219 -30.78 4.20 15.29
CA LEU A 219 -30.39 5.61 15.34
C LEU A 219 -31.47 6.48 15.92
N TRP A 220 -32.77 6.24 15.58
CA TRP A 220 -33.86 7.00 16.11
C TRP A 220 -34.00 6.80 17.62
N ASP A 221 -33.89 5.57 18.08
CA ASP A 221 -33.96 5.24 19.53
C ASP A 221 -32.80 5.93 20.29
N ALA A 222 -31.60 6.00 19.68
CA ALA A 222 -30.47 6.66 20.29
C ALA A 222 -30.65 8.17 20.48
N ILE A 223 -31.41 8.84 19.61
CA ILE A 223 -31.64 10.30 19.72
C ILE A 223 -32.89 10.66 20.50
N SER A 224 -33.91 9.78 20.52
CA SER A 224 -35.22 10.08 21.11
C SER A 224 -35.20 10.25 22.63
N GLY A 225 -34.20 9.70 23.31
CA GLY A 225 -34.02 9.77 24.76
C GLY A 225 -33.19 10.94 25.27
N GLU A 226 -32.61 11.70 24.37
CA GLU A 226 -31.64 12.75 24.71
C GLU A 226 -32.24 14.16 24.48
N ARG A 227 -31.67 15.18 25.13
CA ARG A 227 -32.10 16.58 24.95
C ARG A 227 -30.90 17.44 24.49
N PRO A 228 -31.09 18.32 23.49
CA PRO A 228 -30.04 19.18 23.00
C PRO A 228 -29.67 20.29 24.00
N HIS A 229 -28.41 20.70 23.97
CA HIS A 229 -27.96 21.99 24.50
C HIS A 229 -28.31 23.10 23.48
N GLU A 230 -29.26 23.93 23.75
CA GLU A 230 -29.89 24.87 22.82
C GLU A 230 -28.89 25.83 22.09
N GLN A 231 -27.80 26.22 22.74
CA GLN A 231 -26.90 27.23 22.22
C GLN A 231 -25.94 26.75 21.12
N ALA A 232 -25.76 25.44 20.89
CA ALA A 232 -24.78 24.88 19.97
C ALA A 232 -25.36 24.22 18.72
N VAL A 233 -26.68 24.04 18.60
CA VAL A 233 -27.32 23.22 17.57
C VAL A 233 -27.02 23.67 16.15
N ALA A 234 -27.05 24.97 15.84
CA ALA A 234 -26.80 25.47 14.49
C ALA A 234 -25.32 25.31 14.07
N ALA A 235 -24.38 25.55 15.00
CA ALA A 235 -22.96 25.36 14.76
C ALA A 235 -22.63 23.88 14.58
N GLU A 236 -23.19 23.02 15.41
CA GLU A 236 -23.02 21.58 15.31
C GLU A 236 -23.59 21.02 13.99
N MET A 237 -24.79 21.46 13.58
CA MET A 237 -25.35 21.11 12.30
C MET A 237 -24.40 21.42 11.14
N ARG A 238 -23.83 22.62 11.12
CA ARG A 238 -22.88 23.04 10.08
C ARG A 238 -21.64 22.16 10.10
N TYR A 239 -21.12 21.89 11.29
CA TYR A 239 -19.95 21.02 11.49
C TYR A 239 -20.21 19.60 10.98
N VAL A 240 -21.32 18.99 11.39
CA VAL A 240 -21.69 17.63 10.99
C VAL A 240 -21.90 17.54 9.48
N LYS A 241 -22.66 18.47 8.88
CA LYS A 241 -22.87 18.51 7.42
C LYS A 241 -21.58 18.66 6.66
N HIS A 242 -20.64 19.49 7.12
CA HIS A 242 -19.36 19.69 6.47
C HIS A 242 -18.54 18.40 6.42
N PHE A 243 -18.31 17.77 7.56
CA PHE A 243 -17.47 16.56 7.62
C PHE A 243 -18.17 15.35 7.01
N ALA A 244 -19.48 15.20 7.20
CA ALA A 244 -20.25 14.13 6.56
C ALA A 244 -20.29 14.27 5.03
N GLY A 245 -20.40 15.49 4.51
CA GLY A 245 -20.31 15.76 3.08
C GLY A 245 -18.96 15.37 2.51
N ARG A 246 -17.86 15.64 3.22
CA ARG A 246 -16.51 15.19 2.82
C ARG A 246 -16.41 13.66 2.83
N ILE A 247 -16.92 12.99 3.87
CA ILE A 247 -16.93 11.53 3.92
C ILE A 247 -17.74 10.93 2.76
N ALA A 248 -18.88 11.54 2.41
CA ALA A 248 -19.70 11.10 1.29
C ALA A 248 -18.97 11.27 -0.06
N ALA A 249 -18.30 12.40 -0.26
CA ALA A 249 -17.47 12.65 -1.44
C ALA A 249 -16.27 11.69 -1.50
N ASP A 250 -15.58 11.44 -0.39
CA ASP A 250 -14.47 10.49 -0.29
C ASP A 250 -14.91 9.05 -0.62
N ASN A 251 -16.13 8.65 -0.21
CA ASN A 251 -16.70 7.35 -0.55
C ASN A 251 -16.97 7.22 -2.07
N GLN A 252 -17.45 8.28 -2.69
CA GLN A 252 -17.69 8.33 -4.13
C GLN A 252 -16.39 8.31 -4.92
N GLU A 253 -15.43 9.13 -4.52
CA GLU A 253 -14.08 9.18 -5.14
C GLU A 253 -13.37 7.83 -5.05
N GLU A 254 -13.43 7.16 -3.87
CA GLU A 254 -12.85 5.82 -3.71
C GLU A 254 -13.47 4.82 -4.69
N ALA A 255 -14.79 4.83 -4.84
CA ALA A 255 -15.48 3.92 -5.77
C ALA A 255 -15.08 4.17 -7.24
N MET A 256 -15.01 5.44 -7.66
CA MET A 256 -14.58 5.82 -9.01
C MET A 256 -13.13 5.41 -9.29
N LEU A 257 -12.23 5.62 -8.32
CA LEU A 257 -10.83 5.22 -8.45
C LEU A 257 -10.67 3.69 -8.50
N GLU A 258 -11.44 2.94 -7.70
CA GLU A 258 -11.40 1.48 -7.73
C GLU A 258 -11.88 0.92 -9.09
N GLU A 259 -12.89 1.52 -9.70
CA GLU A 259 -13.37 1.18 -11.04
C GLU A 259 -12.32 1.50 -12.10
N ALA A 260 -11.74 2.70 -12.08
CA ALA A 260 -10.69 3.11 -13.02
C ALA A 260 -9.42 2.24 -12.90
N ILE A 261 -9.05 1.83 -11.68
CA ILE A 261 -7.95 0.88 -11.47
C ILE A 261 -8.26 -0.47 -12.10
N ALA A 262 -9.48 -0.99 -11.90
CA ALA A 262 -9.89 -2.28 -12.45
C ALA A 262 -9.92 -2.24 -13.99
N GLU A 263 -10.38 -1.15 -14.58
CA GLU A 263 -10.38 -0.93 -16.02
C GLU A 263 -8.94 -0.86 -16.57
N SER A 264 -8.07 -0.08 -15.95
CA SER A 264 -6.65 0.02 -16.32
C SER A 264 -5.93 -1.32 -16.29
N LEU A 265 -6.30 -2.22 -15.37
CA LEU A 265 -5.70 -3.54 -15.21
C LEU A 265 -6.47 -4.66 -15.95
N SER A 266 -7.50 -4.36 -16.72
CA SER A 266 -8.35 -5.38 -17.36
C SER A 266 -7.58 -6.30 -18.32
N GLY A 267 -6.52 -5.80 -18.98
CA GLY A 267 -5.61 -6.60 -19.82
C GLY A 267 -4.47 -7.30 -19.07
N ASN A 268 -4.36 -7.13 -17.74
CA ASN A 268 -3.28 -7.71 -16.97
C ASN A 268 -3.62 -9.14 -16.52
N ALA A 269 -2.84 -10.13 -16.96
CA ALA A 269 -3.09 -11.54 -16.68
C ALA A 269 -3.04 -11.87 -15.17
N ASP A 270 -2.11 -11.27 -14.41
CA ASP A 270 -2.01 -11.48 -12.97
C ASP A 270 -3.24 -10.95 -12.24
N PHE A 271 -3.77 -9.81 -12.69
CA PHE A 271 -5.01 -9.25 -12.15
C PHE A 271 -6.19 -10.18 -12.33
N ALA A 272 -6.34 -10.76 -13.53
CA ALA A 272 -7.39 -11.73 -13.81
C ALA A 272 -7.20 -13.03 -13.02
N ASN A 273 -5.99 -13.59 -13.02
CA ASN A 273 -5.65 -14.84 -12.35
C ASN A 273 -5.85 -14.76 -10.83
N LEU A 274 -5.46 -13.66 -10.20
CA LEU A 274 -5.63 -13.46 -8.76
C LEU A 274 -7.09 -13.46 -8.33
N GLN A 275 -8.01 -12.97 -9.16
CA GLN A 275 -9.44 -12.94 -8.85
C GLN A 275 -10.08 -14.34 -8.85
N THR A 276 -9.43 -15.35 -9.41
CA THR A 276 -9.89 -16.75 -9.33
C THR A 276 -9.70 -17.35 -7.94
N ILE A 277 -8.87 -16.74 -7.08
CA ILE A 277 -8.63 -17.20 -5.72
C ILE A 277 -9.81 -16.84 -4.81
N PRO A 278 -10.42 -17.78 -4.08
CA PRO A 278 -11.54 -17.49 -3.19
C PRO A 278 -11.23 -16.36 -2.20
N GLY A 279 -12.11 -15.34 -2.19
CA GLY A 279 -12.03 -14.18 -1.32
C GLY A 279 -11.05 -13.10 -1.79
N ILE A 280 -10.51 -13.20 -3.01
CA ILE A 280 -9.78 -12.11 -3.66
C ILE A 280 -10.69 -11.46 -4.71
N GLY A 281 -11.16 -10.26 -4.40
CA GLY A 281 -11.90 -9.43 -5.34
C GLY A 281 -11.00 -8.44 -6.08
N PRO A 282 -11.56 -7.62 -7.01
CA PRO A 282 -10.81 -6.70 -7.84
C PRO A 282 -9.86 -5.79 -7.05
N ARG A 283 -10.34 -5.18 -5.98
CA ARG A 283 -9.53 -4.31 -5.11
C ARG A 283 -8.29 -5.01 -4.54
N THR A 284 -8.44 -6.26 -4.08
CA THR A 284 -7.32 -7.01 -3.50
C THR A 284 -6.34 -7.48 -4.57
N ALA A 285 -6.86 -7.90 -5.73
CA ALA A 285 -6.05 -8.28 -6.88
C ALA A 285 -5.24 -7.07 -7.40
N ALA A 286 -5.88 -5.93 -7.59
CA ALA A 286 -5.23 -4.69 -8.01
C ALA A 286 -4.09 -4.29 -7.05
N GLN A 287 -4.36 -4.30 -5.74
CA GLN A 287 -3.34 -3.94 -4.77
C GLN A 287 -2.15 -4.92 -4.75
N LEU A 288 -2.39 -6.21 -5.00
CA LEU A 288 -1.32 -7.20 -5.15
C LEU A 288 -0.47 -6.89 -6.39
N VAL A 289 -1.08 -6.72 -7.56
CA VAL A 289 -0.39 -6.43 -8.83
C VAL A 289 0.41 -5.13 -8.74
N VAL A 290 -0.17 -4.08 -8.13
CA VAL A 290 0.49 -2.78 -7.97
C VAL A 290 1.66 -2.81 -6.98
N SER A 291 1.56 -3.62 -5.91
CA SER A 291 2.51 -3.61 -4.79
C SER A 291 3.57 -4.69 -4.86
N VAL A 292 3.33 -5.78 -5.57
CA VAL A 292 4.17 -6.98 -5.55
C VAL A 292 4.77 -7.19 -6.95
N ASP A 293 6.07 -7.14 -7.01
CA ASP A 293 6.84 -7.69 -8.13
C ASP A 293 7.29 -9.10 -7.71
N ILE A 294 6.62 -10.10 -8.26
CA ILE A 294 6.79 -11.50 -7.82
C ILE A 294 8.20 -12.03 -8.09
N SER A 295 8.90 -11.48 -9.07
CA SER A 295 10.28 -11.88 -9.40
C SER A 295 11.28 -11.61 -8.26
N GLN A 296 10.91 -10.73 -7.33
CA GLN A 296 11.76 -10.38 -6.19
C GLN A 296 11.64 -11.34 -4.99
N PHE A 297 10.76 -12.34 -5.10
CA PHE A 297 10.49 -13.26 -4.00
C PHE A 297 10.81 -14.70 -4.37
N ASP A 298 11.79 -15.30 -3.70
CA ASP A 298 12.18 -16.70 -3.95
C ASP A 298 11.19 -17.70 -3.32
N SER A 299 10.31 -17.24 -2.41
CA SER A 299 9.34 -18.09 -1.73
C SER A 299 8.12 -17.35 -1.23
N HIS A 300 7.03 -18.11 -1.04
CA HIS A 300 5.81 -17.59 -0.43
C HIS A 300 6.01 -17.07 1.01
N ASP A 301 7.00 -17.57 1.75
CA ASP A 301 7.30 -17.11 3.10
C ASP A 301 7.96 -15.73 3.08
N LYS A 302 8.86 -15.46 2.11
CA LYS A 302 9.42 -14.11 1.90
C LYS A 302 8.33 -13.11 1.50
N LEU A 303 7.41 -13.51 0.61
CA LEU A 303 6.25 -12.68 0.25
C LEU A 303 5.33 -12.46 1.46
N ALA A 304 5.06 -13.48 2.27
CA ALA A 304 4.26 -13.35 3.50
C ALA A 304 4.93 -12.41 4.52
N SER A 305 6.25 -12.42 4.61
CA SER A 305 7.01 -11.49 5.44
C SER A 305 6.89 -10.05 4.94
N TYR A 306 7.04 -9.83 3.63
CA TYR A 306 6.82 -8.53 3.00
C TYR A 306 5.40 -8.00 3.25
N CYS A 307 4.38 -8.87 3.17
CA CYS A 307 3.00 -8.53 3.50
C CYS A 307 2.73 -8.39 5.02
N GLY A 308 3.72 -8.57 5.89
CA GLY A 308 3.55 -8.49 7.34
C GLY A 308 2.65 -9.58 7.93
N LEU A 309 2.51 -10.71 7.24
CA LEU A 309 1.71 -11.87 7.65
C LEU A 309 2.56 -12.98 8.30
N ALA A 310 3.88 -12.96 8.14
CA ALA A 310 4.77 -13.89 8.81
C ALA A 310 4.85 -13.61 10.32
N PRO A 311 4.98 -14.63 11.19
CA PRO A 311 5.36 -14.41 12.58
C PRO A 311 6.83 -13.97 12.63
N SER A 312 7.16 -13.11 13.55
CA SER A 312 8.54 -12.84 13.93
C SER A 312 8.90 -13.81 15.04
N THR A 313 9.62 -14.86 14.67
CA THR A 313 10.15 -15.83 15.65
C THR A 313 11.47 -15.30 16.17
N GLN A 314 11.54 -14.99 17.46
CA GLN A 314 12.81 -14.73 18.15
C GLN A 314 13.16 -15.95 18.98
N ARG A 315 14.18 -16.67 18.53
CA ARG A 315 14.78 -17.78 19.28
C ARG A 315 16.23 -17.44 19.57
N SER A 316 16.57 -17.28 20.83
CA SER A 316 17.95 -17.08 21.28
C SER A 316 18.21 -18.01 22.46
N GLY A 317 18.97 -19.07 22.22
CA GLY A 317 19.29 -20.06 23.24
C GLY A 317 18.08 -20.73 23.90
N THR A 318 18.18 -21.05 25.17
CA THR A 318 17.12 -21.70 25.96
C THR A 318 16.14 -20.70 26.61
N SER A 319 16.45 -19.39 26.60
CA SER A 319 15.75 -18.39 27.42
C SER A 319 14.75 -17.52 26.65
N VAL A 320 14.81 -17.47 25.32
CA VAL A 320 13.91 -16.61 24.50
C VAL A 320 13.23 -17.45 23.44
N ASN A 321 11.97 -17.78 23.67
CA ASN A 321 11.13 -18.51 22.70
C ASN A 321 9.73 -17.89 22.67
N TYR A 322 9.57 -16.80 21.88
CA TYR A 322 8.25 -16.21 21.67
C TYR A 322 8.05 -15.73 20.23
N ASP A 323 6.84 -15.88 19.75
CA ASP A 323 6.40 -15.35 18.47
C ASP A 323 5.74 -13.98 18.68
N LYS A 324 6.40 -12.92 18.24
CA LYS A 324 5.77 -11.59 18.11
C LYS A 324 5.25 -11.36 16.69
N GLY A 325 4.14 -10.66 16.58
CA GLY A 325 3.72 -10.17 15.30
C GLY A 325 4.76 -9.21 14.71
N HIS A 326 5.25 -9.50 13.51
CA HIS A 326 6.18 -8.61 12.80
C HIS A 326 5.55 -7.20 12.68
N ARG A 327 6.28 -6.16 13.11
CA ARG A 327 5.83 -4.76 13.04
C ARG A 327 6.14 -4.09 11.71
N GLY A 328 7.01 -4.68 10.90
CA GLY A 328 7.37 -4.24 9.56
C GLY A 328 6.43 -4.75 8.48
N GLY A 329 6.84 -4.54 7.23
CA GLY A 329 6.13 -4.98 6.03
C GLY A 329 5.06 -3.99 5.53
N ASN A 330 4.45 -4.33 4.40
CA ASN A 330 3.41 -3.52 3.75
C ASN A 330 2.09 -3.61 4.54
N LYS A 331 1.88 -2.66 5.47
CA LYS A 331 0.70 -2.63 6.34
C LYS A 331 -0.63 -2.47 5.58
N PRO A 332 -0.75 -1.59 4.57
CA PRO A 332 -1.96 -1.50 3.75
C PRO A 332 -2.32 -2.84 3.11
N LEU A 333 -1.36 -3.48 2.45
CA LEU A 333 -1.57 -4.79 1.81
C LEU A 333 -1.94 -5.88 2.82
N LYS A 334 -1.28 -5.90 3.99
CA LYS A 334 -1.66 -6.80 5.09
C LYS A 334 -3.11 -6.65 5.49
N ASN A 335 -3.53 -5.42 5.75
CA ASN A 335 -4.89 -5.14 6.21
C ASN A 335 -5.92 -5.56 5.16
N LEU A 336 -5.67 -5.29 3.90
CA LEU A 336 -6.53 -5.67 2.80
C LEU A 336 -6.63 -7.20 2.65
N LEU A 337 -5.49 -7.91 2.70
CA LEU A 337 -5.43 -9.37 2.64
C LEU A 337 -6.18 -10.03 3.81
N VAL A 338 -6.08 -9.48 5.00
CA VAL A 338 -6.81 -9.96 6.17
C VAL A 338 -8.31 -9.63 6.04
N PHE A 339 -8.64 -8.42 5.60
CA PHE A 339 -10.02 -7.99 5.43
C PHE A 339 -10.75 -8.83 4.36
N SER A 340 -10.09 -9.14 3.25
CA SER A 340 -10.64 -9.97 2.19
C SER A 340 -11.04 -11.40 2.64
N CYS A 341 -10.50 -11.86 3.79
CA CYS A 341 -10.90 -13.13 4.37
C CYS A 341 -12.30 -13.10 5.05
N ASN A 342 -12.89 -11.91 5.27
CA ASN A 342 -14.23 -11.84 5.88
C ASN A 342 -15.30 -12.46 4.97
N SER A 343 -15.18 -12.33 3.66
CA SER A 343 -16.10 -12.93 2.68
C SER A 343 -16.09 -14.46 2.72
N LEU A 344 -15.00 -15.06 3.21
CA LEU A 344 -14.83 -16.50 3.29
C LEU A 344 -15.68 -17.18 4.38
N GLY A 345 -16.22 -16.41 5.35
CA GLY A 345 -16.97 -16.97 6.47
C GLY A 345 -18.17 -17.85 6.05
N ARG A 346 -18.81 -17.50 4.94
CA ARG A 346 -19.94 -18.24 4.34
C ARG A 346 -19.55 -19.08 3.12
N SER A 347 -18.28 -19.03 2.69
CA SER A 347 -17.79 -19.76 1.52
C SER A 347 -17.61 -21.24 1.83
N LYS A 348 -17.96 -22.09 0.84
CA LYS A 348 -17.67 -23.53 0.87
C LYS A 348 -16.24 -23.88 0.42
N SER A 349 -15.43 -22.86 0.09
CA SER A 349 -14.04 -23.05 -0.32
C SER A 349 -13.17 -23.61 0.81
N TYR A 350 -12.05 -24.20 0.45
CA TYR A 350 -11.03 -24.69 1.39
C TYR A 350 -10.64 -23.62 2.45
N TYR A 351 -10.53 -22.36 2.04
CA TYR A 351 -10.19 -21.26 2.97
C TYR A 351 -11.34 -20.89 3.88
N GLY A 352 -12.58 -21.01 3.43
CA GLY A 352 -13.77 -20.82 4.26
C GLY A 352 -13.87 -21.90 5.35
N GLU A 353 -13.62 -23.14 4.99
CA GLU A 353 -13.56 -24.25 5.95
C GLU A 353 -12.42 -24.08 6.95
N TYR A 354 -11.25 -23.68 6.47
CA TYR A 354 -10.11 -23.41 7.35
C TYR A 354 -10.42 -22.29 8.37
N LEU A 355 -11.05 -21.22 7.92
CA LEU A 355 -11.47 -20.11 8.80
C LEU A 355 -12.45 -20.60 9.87
N ARG A 356 -13.50 -21.35 9.47
CA ARG A 356 -14.47 -21.92 10.42
C ARG A 356 -13.81 -22.87 11.42
N ARG A 357 -12.87 -23.70 10.97
CA ARG A 357 -12.09 -24.59 11.85
C ARG A 357 -11.26 -23.83 12.87
N CYS A 358 -10.62 -22.73 12.47
CA CYS A 358 -9.88 -21.86 13.40
C CYS A 358 -10.80 -21.24 14.45
N LEU A 359 -11.97 -20.77 14.04
CA LEU A 359 -12.98 -20.20 14.96
C LEU A 359 -13.54 -21.26 15.90
N GLY A 360 -13.84 -22.46 15.39
CA GLY A 360 -14.34 -23.60 16.20
C GLY A 360 -13.33 -24.09 17.25
N ARG A 361 -12.04 -23.83 17.06
CA ARG A 361 -10.98 -24.10 18.05
C ARG A 361 -10.82 -22.98 19.08
N GLY A 362 -11.73 -22.01 19.13
CA GLY A 362 -11.71 -20.88 20.07
C GLY A 362 -10.73 -19.75 19.68
N MET A 363 -10.19 -19.74 18.47
CA MET A 363 -9.31 -18.67 18.04
C MET A 363 -10.09 -17.36 17.88
N LYS A 364 -9.55 -16.24 18.43
CA LYS A 364 -10.15 -14.91 18.25
C LYS A 364 -10.28 -14.60 16.74
N ARG A 365 -11.43 -14.05 16.32
CA ARG A 365 -11.76 -13.77 14.91
C ARG A 365 -10.62 -13.10 14.15
N ARG A 366 -10.00 -12.06 14.71
CA ARG A 366 -8.88 -11.35 14.08
C ARG A 366 -7.66 -12.25 13.84
N CYS A 367 -7.38 -13.17 14.75
CA CYS A 367 -6.29 -14.13 14.63
C CYS A 367 -6.61 -15.19 13.56
N ALA A 368 -7.85 -15.69 13.52
CA ALA A 368 -8.31 -16.65 12.52
C ALA A 368 -8.26 -16.07 11.09
N LEU A 369 -8.69 -14.82 10.90
CA LEU A 369 -8.58 -14.11 9.62
C LEU A 369 -7.12 -13.96 9.19
N LYS A 370 -6.23 -13.56 10.11
CA LYS A 370 -4.79 -13.42 9.82
C LYS A 370 -4.15 -14.77 9.46
N ALA A 371 -4.50 -15.85 10.16
CA ALA A 371 -4.03 -17.20 9.85
C ALA A 371 -4.52 -17.65 8.45
N THR A 372 -5.77 -17.38 8.12
CA THR A 372 -6.35 -17.68 6.79
C THR A 372 -5.67 -16.86 5.70
N ALA A 373 -5.43 -15.57 5.91
CA ALA A 373 -4.69 -14.73 4.97
C ALA A 373 -3.29 -15.28 4.72
N ARG A 374 -2.56 -15.66 5.79
CA ARG A 374 -1.24 -16.27 5.65
C ARG A 374 -1.28 -17.58 4.86
N LYS A 375 -2.29 -18.43 5.10
CA LYS A 375 -2.42 -19.69 4.37
C LYS A 375 -2.66 -19.49 2.87
N ARG A 376 -3.37 -18.42 2.49
CA ARG A 376 -3.57 -18.05 1.08
C ARG A 376 -2.30 -17.55 0.39
N MET A 377 -1.30 -17.07 1.14
CA MET A 377 -0.06 -16.54 0.53
C MET A 377 0.65 -17.56 -0.34
N LYS A 378 0.58 -18.87 0.00
CA LYS A 378 1.16 -19.93 -0.83
C LYS A 378 0.56 -19.97 -2.22
N VAL A 379 -0.77 -19.85 -2.31
CA VAL A 379 -1.48 -19.87 -3.59
C VAL A 379 -1.33 -18.53 -4.34
N ILE A 380 -1.41 -17.41 -3.63
CA ILE A 380 -1.16 -16.09 -4.24
C ILE A 380 0.23 -16.07 -4.88
N TYR A 381 1.25 -16.57 -4.18
CA TYR A 381 2.60 -16.67 -4.71
C TYR A 381 2.67 -17.57 -5.95
N ALA A 382 2.05 -18.75 -5.91
CA ALA A 382 2.06 -19.70 -7.04
C ALA A 382 1.36 -19.10 -8.27
N VAL A 383 0.16 -18.51 -8.09
CA VAL A 383 -0.61 -17.87 -9.16
C VAL A 383 0.19 -16.76 -9.84
N MET A 384 0.83 -15.88 -9.05
CA MET A 384 1.64 -14.79 -9.61
C MET A 384 2.94 -15.28 -10.24
N ARG A 385 3.61 -16.29 -9.66
CA ARG A 385 4.86 -16.84 -10.19
C ARG A 385 4.65 -17.60 -11.49
N ASP A 386 3.60 -18.43 -11.54
CA ASP A 386 3.34 -19.35 -12.66
C ASP A 386 2.49 -18.68 -13.76
N GLY A 387 1.89 -17.50 -13.47
CA GLY A 387 1.01 -16.79 -14.39
C GLY A 387 -0.27 -17.55 -14.74
N THR A 388 -0.72 -18.47 -13.87
CA THR A 388 -1.86 -19.36 -14.12
C THR A 388 -2.98 -19.10 -13.10
N PRO A 389 -4.27 -19.29 -13.52
CA PRO A 389 -5.39 -19.13 -12.61
C PRO A 389 -5.36 -20.21 -11.49
N TYR A 390 -6.02 -19.91 -10.38
CA TYR A 390 -6.19 -20.87 -9.29
C TYR A 390 -7.05 -22.05 -9.74
N SER A 391 -6.51 -23.25 -9.54
CA SER A 391 -7.23 -24.53 -9.64
C SER A 391 -7.36 -25.14 -8.24
N ALA A 392 -8.59 -25.53 -7.85
CA ALA A 392 -8.89 -26.07 -6.51
C ALA A 392 -8.40 -27.51 -6.35
#